data_47ec9d3b334832930d83bccd046cefdd
#
_entry.id   47ec9d3b334832930d83bccd046cefdd
#
_cell.length_a   1.000
_cell.length_b   1.000
_cell.length_c   1.000
_cell.angle_alpha   90.00
_cell.angle_beta   90.00
_cell.angle_gamma   90.00
#
_symmetry.space_group_name_H-M   'P 1'
#
loop_
_entity.id
_entity.type
_entity.pdbx_description
1 polymer ?
#
loop_
_entity_poly.entity_id
_entity_poly.type
_entity_poly.pdbx_seq_one_letter_code
_entity_poly.pdbx_strand_id
1 'polypeptide(L)'
;MHTVCSSDVLTQCSLAQAEYQDWINQGLKLNMARGKPGRQQLDLVSGLLTALTDPAECFDDGIDARNYGEIAGLSSARSLFAELLGCLPEQVFVGGNSSLTLMYDTIAKAKTHGLLHSERPWSQQKGLKWLCPAPGYDRHFKITESFGFELITVPMTPEGPDMDVVEHLIQDPYVKGMWNVPKYSNPDGIVYSPQTVQRLADMKPAAPDFLLMWDNAYCVHEFEGEFLPFADIIGLCAQNGNPDMVFEYASTSKITIPGAGVACFACSQANMEYMLRLLDVQVISYDKVNQLRHVRYLKDKAHVLDLMKQHAEILKQRFDVVTSTLEKEIAPLGLATWNRPKGGYFVSVNTLPGLAKRTIELCRQAGVIMTNAGATFPYGIDPKDQNIRIAPSYPSVSELQQAMDVFCCCLKCAAFEQMSQNS
;
A
#
# COMPACT_ATOMS: atom_id res chain seq x y z
N MET A 1 23.55 -24.49 12.15
CA MET A 1 24.42 -23.75 11.22
C MET A 1 25.51 -24.72 10.75
N HIS A 2 25.43 -25.22 9.52
CA HIS A 2 26.55 -25.92 8.91
C HIS A 2 27.63 -24.90 8.60
N THR A 3 28.78 -25.04 9.19
CA THR A 3 29.99 -24.25 8.86
C THR A 3 30.34 -24.56 7.41
N VAL A 4 29.97 -23.70 6.46
CA VAL A 4 30.41 -23.82 5.07
C VAL A 4 31.93 -23.64 5.07
N CYS A 5 32.69 -24.56 4.49
CA CYS A 5 34.15 -24.50 4.42
C CYS A 5 34.55 -23.27 3.58
N SER A 6 35.59 -22.52 4.00
CA SER A 6 36.09 -21.32 3.28
C SER A 6 36.35 -21.57 1.77
N SER A 7 36.82 -22.77 1.42
CA SER A 7 37.03 -23.14 0.00
C SER A 7 35.72 -23.21 -0.79
N ASP A 8 34.61 -23.64 -0.15
CA ASP A 8 33.33 -23.78 -0.79
C ASP A 8 32.70 -22.38 -1.05
N VAL A 9 32.90 -21.44 -0.10
CA VAL A 9 32.43 -20.05 -0.27
C VAL A 9 33.11 -19.37 -1.46
N LEU A 10 34.44 -19.49 -1.59
CA LEU A 10 35.19 -18.93 -2.72
C LEU A 10 34.75 -19.51 -4.06
N THR A 11 34.50 -20.82 -4.10
CA THR A 11 33.99 -21.49 -5.31
C THR A 11 32.60 -20.99 -5.69
N GLN A 12 31.69 -20.92 -4.72
CA GLN A 12 30.32 -20.38 -4.94
C GLN A 12 30.34 -18.90 -5.35
N CYS A 13 31.23 -18.10 -4.76
CA CYS A 13 31.41 -16.71 -5.16
C CYS A 13 31.84 -16.60 -6.63
N SER A 14 32.83 -17.39 -7.06
CA SER A 14 33.32 -17.37 -8.43
C SER A 14 32.24 -17.80 -9.44
N LEU A 15 31.46 -18.85 -9.11
CA LEU A 15 30.34 -19.31 -9.94
C LEU A 15 29.24 -18.25 -10.06
N ALA A 16 28.85 -17.64 -8.95
CA ALA A 16 27.82 -16.59 -8.93
C ALA A 16 28.28 -15.35 -9.72
N GLN A 17 29.56 -14.95 -9.62
CA GLN A 17 30.13 -13.85 -10.38
C GLN A 17 30.17 -14.14 -11.89
N ALA A 18 30.48 -15.36 -12.30
CA ALA A 18 30.45 -15.77 -13.72
C ALA A 18 29.01 -15.67 -14.28
N GLU A 19 28.04 -16.25 -13.58
CA GLU A 19 26.62 -16.16 -13.94
C GLU A 19 26.14 -14.68 -13.99
N TYR A 20 26.55 -13.88 -13.03
CA TYR A 20 26.23 -12.45 -13.01
C TYR A 20 26.77 -11.70 -14.22
N GLN A 21 28.00 -12.00 -14.66
CA GLN A 21 28.57 -11.39 -15.85
C GLN A 21 27.81 -11.76 -17.13
N ASP A 22 27.31 -13.01 -17.20
CA ASP A 22 26.46 -13.45 -18.32
C ASP A 22 25.12 -12.67 -18.34
N TRP A 23 24.53 -12.37 -17.18
CA TRP A 23 23.34 -11.50 -17.11
C TRP A 23 23.61 -10.07 -17.56
N ILE A 24 24.73 -9.46 -17.17
CA ILE A 24 25.13 -8.13 -17.64
C ILE A 24 25.26 -8.10 -19.18
N ASN A 25 25.87 -9.12 -19.75
CA ASN A 25 26.11 -9.20 -21.20
C ASN A 25 24.82 -9.29 -22.02
N GLN A 26 23.70 -9.72 -21.43
CA GLN A 26 22.39 -9.79 -22.09
C GLN A 26 21.74 -8.42 -22.28
N GLY A 27 22.17 -7.38 -21.54
CA GLY A 27 21.66 -6.01 -21.71
C GLY A 27 20.16 -5.86 -21.41
N LEU A 28 19.66 -6.55 -20.40
CA LEU A 28 18.24 -6.59 -20.02
C LEU A 28 17.72 -5.21 -19.64
N LYS A 29 16.40 -5.00 -19.78
CA LYS A 29 15.67 -3.80 -19.36
C LYS A 29 14.35 -4.17 -18.70
N LEU A 30 14.43 -4.73 -17.49
CA LEU A 30 13.29 -5.24 -16.73
C LEU A 30 12.96 -4.33 -15.56
N ASN A 31 11.69 -4.34 -15.11
CA ASN A 31 11.24 -3.43 -14.05
C ASN A 31 10.29 -4.12 -13.09
N MET A 32 10.74 -4.31 -11.83
CA MET A 32 9.97 -4.82 -10.70
C MET A 32 9.80 -3.77 -9.57
N ALA A 33 9.94 -2.46 -9.87
CA ALA A 33 9.97 -1.41 -8.85
C ALA A 33 8.59 -1.01 -8.33
N ARG A 34 7.54 -1.10 -9.16
CA ARG A 34 6.22 -0.52 -8.82
C ARG A 34 5.09 -1.53 -8.97
N GLY A 35 4.30 -1.70 -7.90
CA GLY A 35 3.04 -2.42 -7.91
C GLY A 35 1.95 -1.64 -8.63
N LYS A 36 1.91 -1.76 -9.94
CA LYS A 36 0.87 -1.21 -10.82
C LYS A 36 0.26 -2.32 -11.68
N PRO A 37 -1.00 -2.20 -12.10
CA PRO A 37 -1.62 -3.17 -13.00
C PRO A 37 -0.79 -3.36 -14.27
N GLY A 38 -0.60 -4.62 -14.67
CA GLY A 38 -0.01 -4.99 -15.95
C GLY A 38 -1.02 -4.85 -17.09
N ARG A 39 -0.55 -4.98 -18.34
CA ARG A 39 -1.39 -4.80 -19.53
C ARG A 39 -2.63 -5.70 -19.51
N GLN A 40 -2.49 -6.98 -19.17
CA GLN A 40 -3.61 -7.91 -19.09
C GLN A 40 -4.72 -7.45 -18.12
N GLN A 41 -4.33 -6.88 -16.98
CA GLN A 41 -5.28 -6.33 -16.02
C GLN A 41 -5.98 -5.07 -16.55
N LEU A 42 -5.26 -4.22 -17.29
CA LEU A 42 -5.85 -3.02 -17.91
C LEU A 42 -6.78 -3.38 -19.09
N ASP A 43 -6.42 -4.37 -19.89
CA ASP A 43 -7.24 -4.87 -21.00
C ASP A 43 -8.54 -5.50 -20.48
N LEU A 44 -8.50 -6.19 -19.33
CA LEU A 44 -9.66 -6.79 -18.66
C LEU A 44 -10.73 -5.74 -18.31
N VAL A 45 -10.32 -4.54 -17.96
CA VAL A 45 -11.23 -3.45 -17.54
C VAL A 45 -11.49 -2.41 -18.65
N SER A 46 -11.13 -2.72 -19.88
CA SER A 46 -11.28 -1.80 -21.03
C SER A 46 -12.73 -1.35 -21.27
N GLY A 47 -13.73 -2.16 -20.91
CA GLY A 47 -15.15 -1.81 -20.97
C GLY A 47 -15.53 -0.56 -20.17
N LEU A 48 -14.72 -0.18 -19.15
CA LEU A 48 -14.91 1.06 -18.42
C LEU A 48 -14.83 2.30 -19.34
N LEU A 49 -14.03 2.25 -20.41
CA LEU A 49 -13.84 3.39 -21.31
C LEU A 49 -15.12 3.75 -22.09
N THR A 50 -16.03 2.79 -22.26
CA THR A 50 -17.30 2.94 -22.98
C THR A 50 -18.53 2.73 -22.08
N ALA A 51 -18.37 2.82 -20.76
CA ALA A 51 -19.46 2.58 -19.81
C ALA A 51 -20.53 3.70 -19.79
N LEU A 52 -20.24 4.86 -20.36
CA LEU A 52 -21.18 5.97 -20.60
C LEU A 52 -21.01 6.41 -22.05
N THR A 53 -22.05 6.22 -22.87
CA THR A 53 -22.03 6.51 -24.31
C THR A 53 -23.10 7.50 -24.74
N ASP A 54 -24.14 7.71 -23.93
CA ASP A 54 -25.25 8.61 -24.19
C ASP A 54 -25.37 9.68 -23.11
N PRO A 55 -25.61 10.97 -23.47
CA PRO A 55 -25.92 12.02 -22.51
C PRO A 55 -27.07 11.70 -21.54
N ALA A 56 -28.05 10.89 -21.96
CA ALA A 56 -29.15 10.42 -21.11
C ALA A 56 -28.69 9.50 -19.97
N GLU A 57 -27.55 8.85 -20.11
CA GLU A 57 -26.95 8.01 -19.07
C GLU A 57 -26.21 8.80 -17.97
N CYS A 58 -26.00 10.11 -18.19
CA CYS A 58 -25.22 10.96 -17.29
C CYS A 58 -26.00 11.48 -16.07
N PHE A 59 -27.05 10.75 -15.65
CA PHE A 59 -27.87 11.11 -14.49
C PHE A 59 -27.75 10.07 -13.38
N ASP A 60 -27.63 10.55 -12.13
CA ASP A 60 -27.62 9.78 -10.91
C ASP A 60 -28.64 10.37 -9.94
N ASP A 61 -29.73 9.65 -9.65
CA ASP A 61 -30.82 10.10 -8.75
C ASP A 61 -31.30 11.54 -9.04
N GLY A 62 -31.50 11.84 -10.31
CA GLY A 62 -31.94 13.16 -10.78
C GLY A 62 -30.84 14.23 -10.90
N ILE A 63 -29.63 13.94 -10.48
CA ILE A 63 -28.45 14.81 -10.59
C ILE A 63 -27.78 14.60 -11.95
N ASP A 64 -27.64 15.67 -12.72
CA ASP A 64 -26.82 15.66 -13.95
C ASP A 64 -25.33 15.70 -13.61
N ALA A 65 -24.65 14.56 -13.77
CA ALA A 65 -23.24 14.42 -13.43
C ALA A 65 -22.32 15.34 -14.25
N ARG A 66 -22.77 15.90 -15.35
CA ARG A 66 -22.02 16.82 -16.22
C ARG A 66 -21.95 18.24 -15.65
N ASN A 67 -22.77 18.57 -14.65
CA ASN A 67 -22.86 19.91 -14.07
C ASN A 67 -22.10 20.01 -12.72
N TYR A 68 -22.02 21.17 -12.14
CA TYR A 68 -21.44 21.43 -10.82
C TYR A 68 -22.27 20.83 -9.68
N GLY A 69 -21.72 20.86 -8.46
CA GLY A 69 -22.38 20.41 -7.24
C GLY A 69 -21.95 19.02 -6.78
N GLU A 70 -22.59 18.50 -5.75
CA GLU A 70 -22.33 17.21 -5.12
C GLU A 70 -20.86 17.08 -4.65
N ILE A 71 -20.43 17.98 -3.77
CA ILE A 71 -19.04 18.01 -3.23
C ILE A 71 -18.66 16.70 -2.60
N ALA A 72 -19.59 16.01 -1.91
CA ALA A 72 -19.33 14.71 -1.29
C ALA A 72 -19.23 13.57 -2.29
N GLY A 73 -19.53 13.81 -3.57
CA GLY A 73 -19.64 12.80 -4.63
C GLY A 73 -21.06 12.28 -4.82
N LEU A 74 -21.29 11.59 -5.94
CA LEU A 74 -22.59 11.02 -6.28
C LEU A 74 -23.07 10.00 -5.24
N SER A 75 -24.37 9.94 -4.98
CA SER A 75 -24.95 9.04 -3.98
C SER A 75 -24.69 7.57 -4.32
N SER A 76 -24.78 7.19 -5.59
CA SER A 76 -24.47 5.83 -6.05
C SER A 76 -22.98 5.47 -5.88
N ALA A 77 -22.07 6.42 -6.09
CA ALA A 77 -20.65 6.20 -5.88
C ALA A 77 -20.31 6.04 -4.39
N ARG A 78 -20.92 6.86 -3.53
CA ARG A 78 -20.77 6.74 -2.06
C ARG A 78 -21.31 5.39 -1.57
N SER A 79 -22.47 4.94 -2.08
CA SER A 79 -23.05 3.64 -1.75
C SER A 79 -22.15 2.48 -2.16
N LEU A 80 -21.59 2.50 -3.37
CA LEU A 80 -20.67 1.47 -3.85
C LEU A 80 -19.43 1.36 -2.94
N PHE A 81 -18.79 2.49 -2.59
CA PHE A 81 -17.64 2.44 -1.70
C PHE A 81 -18.03 2.03 -0.27
N ALA A 82 -19.19 2.44 0.23
CA ALA A 82 -19.69 2.00 1.53
C ALA A 82 -19.86 0.47 1.61
N GLU A 83 -20.41 -0.16 0.57
CA GLU A 83 -20.49 -1.62 0.48
C GLU A 83 -19.12 -2.30 0.48
N LEU A 84 -18.13 -1.71 -0.20
CA LEU A 84 -16.77 -2.26 -0.27
C LEU A 84 -16.03 -2.14 1.06
N LEU A 85 -16.21 -1.03 1.76
CA LEU A 85 -15.54 -0.73 3.03
C LEU A 85 -16.30 -1.29 4.26
N GLY A 86 -17.59 -1.58 4.12
CA GLY A 86 -18.44 -2.09 5.20
C GLY A 86 -18.91 -0.98 6.16
N CYS A 87 -19.01 0.27 5.68
CA CYS A 87 -19.49 1.43 6.44
C CYS A 87 -20.81 1.99 5.85
N LEU A 88 -21.30 3.11 6.37
CA LEU A 88 -22.53 3.73 5.89
C LEU A 88 -22.24 4.73 4.76
N PRO A 89 -23.14 4.89 3.75
CA PRO A 89 -22.95 5.83 2.64
C PRO A 89 -22.74 7.29 3.07
N GLU A 90 -23.37 7.72 4.16
CA GLU A 90 -23.21 9.07 4.73
C GLU A 90 -21.81 9.32 5.34
N GLN A 91 -21.10 8.25 5.66
CA GLN A 91 -19.71 8.30 6.15
C GLN A 91 -18.69 8.39 5.02
N VAL A 92 -19.10 8.24 3.75
CA VAL A 92 -18.20 8.18 2.59
C VAL A 92 -18.21 9.48 1.81
N PHE A 93 -17.02 9.99 1.53
CA PHE A 93 -16.73 11.04 0.56
C PHE A 93 -16.07 10.41 -0.67
N VAL A 94 -16.50 10.80 -1.88
CA VAL A 94 -15.91 10.32 -3.13
C VAL A 94 -15.37 11.50 -3.93
N GLY A 95 -14.05 11.54 -4.16
CA GLY A 95 -13.44 12.64 -4.91
C GLY A 95 -12.00 12.37 -5.33
N GLY A 96 -11.62 12.94 -6.47
CA GLY A 96 -10.27 12.73 -7.02
C GLY A 96 -10.05 11.33 -7.59
N ASN A 97 -8.85 11.07 -8.06
CA ASN A 97 -8.50 9.80 -8.72
C ASN A 97 -7.58 8.89 -7.89
N SER A 98 -7.12 9.34 -6.73
CA SER A 98 -6.11 8.64 -5.94
C SER A 98 -6.32 8.85 -4.44
N SER A 99 -6.37 7.76 -3.67
CA SER A 99 -6.38 7.81 -2.21
C SER A 99 -5.16 8.52 -1.64
N LEU A 100 -4.00 8.41 -2.31
CA LEU A 100 -2.78 9.11 -1.89
C LEU A 100 -2.98 10.64 -1.86
N THR A 101 -3.69 11.21 -2.85
CA THR A 101 -4.02 12.64 -2.88
C THR A 101 -4.94 13.02 -1.73
N LEU A 102 -5.95 12.19 -1.43
CA LEU A 102 -6.86 12.44 -0.31
C LEU A 102 -6.14 12.36 1.04
N MET A 103 -5.22 11.39 1.21
CA MET A 103 -4.39 11.29 2.41
C MET A 103 -3.47 12.51 2.58
N TYR A 104 -2.82 12.95 1.49
CA TYR A 104 -2.03 14.18 1.49
C TYR A 104 -2.88 15.40 1.87
N ASP A 105 -4.06 15.53 1.27
CA ASP A 105 -4.98 16.63 1.50
C ASP A 105 -5.51 16.67 2.95
N THR A 106 -5.78 15.51 3.56
CA THR A 106 -6.16 15.42 4.98
C THR A 106 -5.04 15.95 5.89
N ILE A 107 -3.78 15.54 5.65
CA ILE A 107 -2.64 16.08 6.41
C ILE A 107 -2.45 17.59 6.13
N ALA A 108 -2.62 18.05 4.89
CA ALA A 108 -2.53 19.47 4.54
C ALA A 108 -3.60 20.28 5.29
N LYS A 109 -4.85 19.80 5.36
CA LYS A 109 -5.92 20.45 6.13
C LYS A 109 -5.62 20.47 7.62
N ALA A 110 -5.12 19.37 8.18
CA ALA A 110 -4.68 19.33 9.57
C ALA A 110 -3.57 20.36 9.86
N LYS A 111 -2.63 20.54 8.93
CA LYS A 111 -1.56 21.55 9.05
C LYS A 111 -2.08 22.98 8.93
N THR A 112 -3.04 23.25 8.04
CA THR A 112 -3.50 24.62 7.74
C THR A 112 -4.69 25.07 8.60
N HIS A 113 -5.61 24.16 8.92
CA HIS A 113 -6.86 24.45 9.62
C HIS A 113 -7.00 23.74 10.98
N GLY A 114 -6.26 22.63 11.19
CA GLY A 114 -6.50 21.67 12.26
C GLY A 114 -7.53 20.62 11.85
N LEU A 115 -7.69 19.62 12.68
CA LEU A 115 -8.77 18.62 12.60
C LEU A 115 -9.91 19.01 13.56
N LEU A 116 -11.00 18.26 13.57
CA LEU A 116 -12.21 18.54 14.36
C LEU A 116 -11.91 18.86 15.83
N HIS A 117 -10.96 18.15 16.45
CA HIS A 117 -10.59 18.31 17.86
C HIS A 117 -9.26 19.02 18.08
N SER A 118 -8.68 19.66 17.04
CA SER A 118 -7.46 20.43 17.19
C SER A 118 -7.73 21.75 17.88
N GLU A 119 -6.98 22.09 18.92
CA GLU A 119 -7.02 23.41 19.57
C GLU A 119 -6.55 24.52 18.62
N ARG A 120 -5.64 24.17 17.71
CA ARG A 120 -5.04 25.08 16.71
C ARG A 120 -4.47 24.26 15.55
N PRO A 121 -4.29 24.88 14.37
CA PRO A 121 -3.65 24.22 13.22
C PRO A 121 -2.31 23.58 13.59
N TRP A 122 -2.01 22.42 13.02
CA TRP A 122 -0.75 21.72 13.30
C TRP A 122 0.50 22.50 12.86
N SER A 123 0.37 23.42 11.91
CA SER A 123 1.48 24.33 11.55
C SER A 123 1.91 25.26 12.69
N GLN A 124 1.04 25.52 13.65
CA GLN A 124 1.33 26.34 14.84
C GLN A 124 1.90 25.52 16.01
N GLN A 125 2.08 24.22 15.83
CA GLN A 125 2.63 23.30 16.81
C GLN A 125 4.01 22.85 16.37
N LYS A 126 4.94 22.63 17.32
CA LYS A 126 6.31 22.19 17.05
C LYS A 126 6.55 20.79 17.57
N GLY A 127 7.52 20.09 16.98
CA GLY A 127 7.94 18.78 17.45
C GLY A 127 6.89 17.68 17.22
N LEU A 128 6.04 17.83 16.21
CA LEU A 128 5.02 16.84 15.90
C LEU A 128 5.62 15.56 15.36
N LYS A 129 5.10 14.44 15.80
CA LYS A 129 5.56 13.09 15.53
C LYS A 129 4.48 12.27 14.83
N TRP A 130 4.93 11.28 14.05
CA TRP A 130 4.05 10.38 13.33
C TRP A 130 4.53 8.93 13.41
N LEU A 131 3.65 7.99 13.73
CA LEU A 131 3.98 6.57 13.81
C LEU A 131 3.96 5.92 12.44
N CYS A 132 5.01 5.21 12.13
CA CYS A 132 5.28 4.59 10.84
C CYS A 132 5.56 3.10 11.02
N PRO A 133 4.54 2.22 10.95
CA PRO A 133 4.78 0.78 10.86
C PRO A 133 5.69 0.45 9.69
N ALA A 134 6.80 -0.24 9.96
CA ALA A 134 7.81 -0.55 8.96
C ALA A 134 8.33 -1.99 9.10
N PRO A 135 8.58 -2.66 7.95
CA PRO A 135 8.54 -2.09 6.60
C PRO A 135 7.12 -1.68 6.20
N GLY A 136 6.99 -0.57 5.44
CA GLY A 136 5.71 0.04 5.10
C GLY A 136 5.71 0.77 3.74
N TYR A 137 4.64 1.51 3.45
CA TYR A 137 4.50 2.18 2.17
C TYR A 137 5.28 3.49 2.13
N ASP A 138 6.29 3.56 1.28
CA ASP A 138 7.22 4.69 1.14
C ASP A 138 6.54 6.05 0.90
N ARG A 139 5.39 6.07 0.21
CA ARG A 139 4.65 7.31 -0.06
C ARG A 139 4.00 7.89 1.19
N HIS A 140 3.51 7.05 2.10
CA HIS A 140 2.99 7.47 3.40
C HIS A 140 4.06 8.24 4.18
N PHE A 141 5.25 7.65 4.31
CA PHE A 141 6.35 8.27 5.04
C PHE A 141 6.74 9.61 4.42
N LYS A 142 6.83 9.66 3.09
CA LYS A 142 7.17 10.90 2.38
C LYS A 142 6.13 12.01 2.53
N ILE A 143 4.84 11.69 2.66
CA ILE A 143 3.82 12.69 2.96
C ILE A 143 4.15 13.36 4.30
N THR A 144 4.23 12.59 5.38
CA THR A 144 4.45 13.13 6.73
C THR A 144 5.83 13.76 6.89
N GLU A 145 6.87 13.20 6.27
CA GLU A 145 8.20 13.82 6.18
C GLU A 145 8.14 15.20 5.54
N SER A 146 7.44 15.33 4.39
CA SER A 146 7.32 16.62 3.66
C SER A 146 6.60 17.70 4.44
N PHE A 147 5.74 17.32 5.39
CA PHE A 147 5.06 18.25 6.31
C PHE A 147 5.84 18.51 7.61
N GLY A 148 7.06 17.99 7.72
CA GLY A 148 7.96 18.26 8.84
C GLY A 148 7.64 17.50 10.13
N PHE A 149 7.00 16.33 10.03
CA PHE A 149 6.85 15.44 11.17
C PHE A 149 8.14 14.66 11.43
N GLU A 150 8.46 14.43 12.71
CA GLU A 150 9.39 13.40 13.12
C GLU A 150 8.74 12.04 12.92
N LEU A 151 9.35 11.17 12.13
CA LEU A 151 8.84 9.85 11.84
C LEU A 151 9.40 8.83 12.82
N ILE A 152 8.51 8.14 13.54
CA ILE A 152 8.88 7.11 14.51
C ILE A 152 8.55 5.75 13.91
N THR A 153 9.57 4.92 13.74
CA THR A 153 9.40 3.55 13.27
C THR A 153 8.71 2.69 14.33
N VAL A 154 7.65 2.01 13.93
CA VAL A 154 6.98 0.95 14.74
C VAL A 154 7.27 -0.38 14.07
N PRO A 155 7.79 -1.40 14.79
CA PRO A 155 8.00 -2.72 14.21
C PRO A 155 6.70 -3.36 13.71
N MET A 156 6.77 -4.05 12.59
CA MET A 156 5.69 -4.94 12.14
C MET A 156 5.85 -6.34 12.71
N THR A 157 4.74 -6.96 13.06
CA THR A 157 4.61 -8.37 13.48
C THR A 157 3.79 -9.14 12.44
N PRO A 158 3.72 -10.47 12.47
CA PRO A 158 2.84 -11.22 11.59
C PRO A 158 1.34 -10.88 11.69
N GLU A 159 0.93 -10.19 12.76
CA GLU A 159 -0.46 -9.82 13.04
C GLU A 159 -0.77 -8.34 12.80
N GLY A 160 0.22 -7.55 12.36
CA GLY A 160 0.13 -6.10 12.19
C GLY A 160 1.24 -5.35 12.94
N PRO A 161 1.07 -4.05 13.24
CA PRO A 161 2.06 -3.29 14.02
C PRO A 161 2.19 -3.85 15.45
N ASP A 162 3.38 -3.69 16.03
CA ASP A 162 3.61 -4.00 17.43
C ASP A 162 2.80 -3.04 18.32
N MET A 163 1.67 -3.54 18.81
CA MET A 163 0.71 -2.73 19.55
C MET A 163 1.21 -2.32 20.95
N ASP A 164 2.14 -3.05 21.56
CA ASP A 164 2.72 -2.65 22.83
C ASP A 164 3.58 -1.40 22.66
N VAL A 165 4.31 -1.34 21.54
CA VAL A 165 5.06 -0.16 21.15
C VAL A 165 4.13 1.01 20.80
N VAL A 166 3.07 0.76 20.01
CA VAL A 166 2.09 1.79 19.63
C VAL A 166 1.43 2.41 20.86
N GLU A 167 0.87 1.59 21.76
CA GLU A 167 0.16 2.05 22.95
C GLU A 167 1.05 2.85 23.91
N HIS A 168 2.34 2.54 23.97
CA HIS A 168 3.31 3.34 24.71
C HIS A 168 3.55 4.69 24.04
N LEU A 169 3.79 4.70 22.73
CA LEU A 169 4.17 5.92 21.98
C LEU A 169 3.03 6.95 21.89
N ILE A 170 1.78 6.52 21.80
CA ILE A 170 0.62 7.43 21.74
C ILE A 170 0.34 8.19 23.04
N GLN A 171 1.04 7.88 24.14
CA GLN A 171 0.98 8.66 25.38
C GLN A 171 1.74 9.98 25.27
N ASP A 172 2.54 10.18 24.23
CA ASP A 172 3.15 11.47 23.91
C ASP A 172 2.14 12.34 23.13
N PRO A 173 1.71 13.51 23.66
CA PRO A 173 0.73 14.40 23.00
C PRO A 173 1.22 15.01 21.68
N TYR A 174 2.51 14.91 21.39
CA TYR A 174 3.08 15.33 20.11
C TYR A 174 2.94 14.28 19.00
N VAL A 175 2.60 13.04 19.33
CA VAL A 175 2.27 11.99 18.36
C VAL A 175 0.86 12.24 17.81
N LYS A 176 0.79 12.70 16.56
CA LYS A 176 -0.46 13.18 15.93
C LYS A 176 -1.15 12.15 15.05
N GLY A 177 -0.52 11.04 14.79
CA GLY A 177 -1.18 10.00 14.00
C GLY A 177 -0.28 8.83 13.64
N MET A 178 -0.89 7.92 12.91
CA MET A 178 -0.28 6.64 12.51
C MET A 178 -0.77 6.22 11.13
N TRP A 179 0.16 5.72 10.30
CA TRP A 179 -0.17 5.07 9.03
C TRP A 179 -0.53 3.60 9.23
N ASN A 180 -1.57 3.12 8.53
CA ASN A 180 -1.93 1.70 8.50
C ASN A 180 -2.31 1.26 7.10
N VAL A 181 -1.87 0.06 6.71
CA VAL A 181 -2.33 -0.68 5.54
C VAL A 181 -2.80 -2.04 6.04
N PRO A 182 -4.06 -2.16 6.49
CA PRO A 182 -4.48 -3.26 7.36
C PRO A 182 -4.70 -4.58 6.64
N LYS A 183 -4.93 -4.56 5.33
CA LYS A 183 -5.20 -5.74 4.53
C LYS A 183 -4.14 -5.85 3.44
N TYR A 184 -3.42 -6.97 3.41
CA TYR A 184 -2.29 -7.23 2.49
C TYR A 184 -1.27 -6.08 2.47
N SER A 185 -0.75 -5.75 3.65
CA SER A 185 0.12 -4.59 3.88
C SER A 185 1.27 -4.49 2.86
N ASN A 186 1.62 -3.27 2.49
CA ASN A 186 2.73 -2.99 1.58
C ASN A 186 4.00 -2.71 2.39
N PRO A 187 5.07 -3.53 2.29
CA PRO A 187 5.25 -4.64 1.33
C PRO A 187 4.91 -6.04 1.86
N ASP A 188 4.63 -6.24 3.14
CA ASP A 188 4.69 -7.54 3.81
C ASP A 188 3.53 -8.50 3.47
N GLY A 189 2.44 -7.98 2.88
CA GLY A 189 1.27 -8.79 2.55
C GLY A 189 0.50 -9.29 3.79
N ILE A 190 0.75 -8.70 4.97
CA ILE A 190 0.10 -9.06 6.23
C ILE A 190 -1.34 -8.54 6.22
N VAL A 191 -2.24 -9.33 6.78
CA VAL A 191 -3.58 -8.91 7.17
C VAL A 191 -3.59 -8.74 8.69
N TYR A 192 -3.99 -7.56 9.17
CA TYR A 192 -4.05 -7.31 10.62
C TYR A 192 -5.03 -8.28 11.28
N SER A 193 -4.61 -8.85 12.40
CA SER A 193 -5.48 -9.74 13.16
C SER A 193 -6.67 -8.98 13.78
N PRO A 194 -7.80 -9.65 14.01
CA PRO A 194 -8.92 -9.03 14.72
C PRO A 194 -8.53 -8.41 16.06
N GLN A 195 -7.57 -9.02 16.76
CA GLN A 195 -7.06 -8.50 18.02
C GLN A 195 -6.28 -7.19 17.82
N THR A 196 -5.43 -7.11 16.80
CA THR A 196 -4.70 -5.88 16.46
C THR A 196 -5.67 -4.75 16.08
N VAL A 197 -6.69 -5.06 15.26
CA VAL A 197 -7.72 -4.08 14.86
C VAL A 197 -8.50 -3.59 16.09
N GLN A 198 -8.86 -4.49 17.00
CA GLN A 198 -9.55 -4.12 18.25
C GLN A 198 -8.67 -3.22 19.12
N ARG A 199 -7.38 -3.55 19.31
CA ARG A 199 -6.46 -2.71 20.09
C ARG A 199 -6.29 -1.32 19.47
N LEU A 200 -6.21 -1.22 18.13
CA LEU A 200 -6.17 0.07 17.42
C LEU A 200 -7.44 0.89 17.64
N ALA A 201 -8.62 0.26 17.65
CA ALA A 201 -9.89 0.96 17.92
C ALA A 201 -10.04 1.39 19.39
N ASP A 202 -9.45 0.63 20.31
CA ASP A 202 -9.50 0.89 21.77
C ASP A 202 -8.47 1.92 22.24
N MET A 203 -7.53 2.33 21.41
CA MET A 203 -6.45 3.25 21.78
C MET A 203 -6.99 4.50 22.49
N LYS A 204 -6.20 5.02 23.43
CA LYS A 204 -6.46 6.29 24.12
C LYS A 204 -5.26 7.23 23.93
N PRO A 205 -5.12 7.85 22.74
CA PRO A 205 -4.03 8.77 22.49
C PRO A 205 -4.09 10.00 23.43
N ALA A 206 -2.92 10.47 23.87
CA ALA A 206 -2.82 11.70 24.65
C ALA A 206 -3.15 12.95 23.79
N ALA A 207 -2.96 12.88 22.47
CA ALA A 207 -3.38 13.94 21.55
C ALA A 207 -4.88 13.81 21.23
N PRO A 208 -5.73 14.81 21.55
CA PRO A 208 -7.18 14.75 21.28
C PRO A 208 -7.51 14.73 19.79
N ASP A 209 -6.58 15.19 18.96
CA ASP A 209 -6.68 15.27 17.50
C ASP A 209 -5.77 14.21 16.81
N PHE A 210 -5.56 13.07 17.48
CA PHE A 210 -4.82 11.95 16.90
C PHE A 210 -5.57 11.37 15.69
N LEU A 211 -4.83 11.10 14.61
CA LEU A 211 -5.37 10.65 13.34
C LEU A 211 -4.89 9.22 13.01
N LEU A 212 -5.81 8.26 13.02
CA LEU A 212 -5.59 6.91 12.54
C LEU A 212 -5.85 6.88 11.02
N MET A 213 -4.79 6.92 10.22
CA MET A 213 -4.88 6.81 8.76
C MET A 213 -4.99 5.33 8.37
N TRP A 214 -6.10 4.94 7.75
CA TRP A 214 -6.45 3.57 7.42
C TRP A 214 -6.51 3.39 5.91
N ASP A 215 -5.37 3.11 5.27
CA ASP A 215 -5.28 2.92 3.82
C ASP A 215 -5.69 1.49 3.44
N ASN A 216 -6.97 1.30 3.13
CA ASN A 216 -7.55 0.02 2.72
C ASN A 216 -7.44 -0.18 1.20
N ALA A 217 -6.25 0.08 0.65
CA ALA A 217 -5.96 0.00 -0.78
C ALA A 217 -6.20 -1.39 -1.38
N TYR A 218 -6.23 -2.42 -0.56
CA TYR A 218 -6.36 -3.82 -0.96
C TYR A 218 -7.63 -4.50 -0.42
N CYS A 219 -8.69 -3.73 -0.17
CA CYS A 219 -9.93 -4.22 0.45
C CYS A 219 -10.56 -5.44 -0.25
N VAL A 220 -10.32 -5.61 -1.55
CA VAL A 220 -10.88 -6.69 -2.40
C VAL A 220 -9.80 -7.40 -3.24
N HIS A 221 -8.58 -7.50 -2.75
CA HIS A 221 -7.42 -7.93 -3.55
C HIS A 221 -6.87 -9.30 -3.15
N GLU A 222 -7.75 -10.23 -2.80
CA GLU A 222 -7.40 -11.63 -2.66
C GLU A 222 -7.01 -12.22 -4.02
N PHE A 223 -5.94 -13.00 -4.08
CA PHE A 223 -5.62 -13.84 -5.22
C PHE A 223 -5.52 -15.32 -4.84
N GLU A 224 -5.67 -15.63 -3.57
CA GLU A 224 -5.77 -17.00 -3.06
C GLU A 224 -6.83 -17.05 -1.95
N GLY A 225 -7.76 -18.01 -2.07
CA GLY A 225 -8.88 -18.20 -1.15
C GLY A 225 -10.10 -17.34 -1.49
N GLU A 226 -11.06 -17.33 -0.57
CA GLU A 226 -12.28 -16.54 -0.69
C GLU A 226 -12.07 -15.10 -0.21
N PHE A 227 -13.00 -14.21 -0.61
CA PHE A 227 -13.02 -12.84 -0.10
C PHE A 227 -13.07 -12.85 1.44
N LEU A 228 -12.10 -12.19 2.05
CA LEU A 228 -12.02 -12.01 3.50
C LEU A 228 -12.69 -10.68 3.89
N PRO A 229 -13.89 -10.70 4.50
CA PRO A 229 -14.49 -9.50 5.06
C PRO A 229 -13.54 -8.87 6.08
N PHE A 230 -13.42 -7.54 6.04
CA PHE A 230 -12.60 -6.82 7.02
C PHE A 230 -13.49 -6.04 7.98
N ALA A 231 -13.00 -5.78 9.19
CA ALA A 231 -13.77 -5.12 10.23
C ALA A 231 -14.08 -3.66 9.84
N ASP A 232 -15.28 -3.19 10.14
CA ASP A 232 -15.65 -1.77 10.11
C ASP A 232 -14.90 -1.03 11.22
N ILE A 233 -13.76 -0.46 10.87
CA ILE A 233 -12.91 0.26 11.82
C ILE A 233 -13.60 1.52 12.34
N ILE A 234 -14.44 2.18 11.55
CA ILE A 234 -15.17 3.39 11.94
C ILE A 234 -16.18 3.03 13.04
N GLY A 235 -16.96 1.97 12.83
CA GLY A 235 -17.90 1.46 13.81
C GLY A 235 -17.22 0.97 15.08
N LEU A 236 -16.09 0.26 14.97
CA LEU A 236 -15.30 -0.18 16.12
C LEU A 236 -14.74 1.00 16.92
N CYS A 237 -14.16 2.00 16.30
CA CYS A 237 -13.69 3.20 16.97
C CYS A 237 -14.84 3.93 17.71
N ALA A 238 -16.00 4.03 17.07
CA ALA A 238 -17.19 4.65 17.69
C ALA A 238 -17.67 3.88 18.93
N GLN A 239 -17.76 2.55 18.85
CA GLN A 239 -18.12 1.68 19.98
C GLN A 239 -17.17 1.81 21.17
N ASN A 240 -15.89 2.10 20.89
CA ASN A 240 -14.85 2.24 21.92
C ASN A 240 -14.62 3.69 22.38
N GLY A 241 -15.52 4.61 21.99
CA GLY A 241 -15.48 6.00 22.43
C GLY A 241 -14.44 6.88 21.72
N ASN A 242 -14.00 6.47 20.51
CA ASN A 242 -13.06 7.18 19.66
C ASN A 242 -13.68 7.47 18.26
N PRO A 243 -14.92 7.96 18.12
CA PRO A 243 -15.64 8.02 16.84
C PRO A 243 -14.90 8.81 15.76
N ASP A 244 -14.13 9.81 16.17
CA ASP A 244 -13.51 10.77 15.25
C ASP A 244 -12.03 10.51 14.99
N MET A 245 -11.50 9.39 15.50
CA MET A 245 -10.06 9.10 15.42
C MET A 245 -9.62 8.64 14.04
N VAL A 246 -10.50 7.96 13.28
CA VAL A 246 -10.12 7.24 12.06
C VAL A 246 -10.60 7.91 10.78
N PHE A 247 -9.73 7.91 9.77
CA PHE A 247 -10.07 8.13 8.36
C PHE A 247 -9.63 6.92 7.55
N GLU A 248 -10.57 6.24 6.92
CA GLU A 248 -10.35 5.11 6.04
C GLU A 248 -10.30 5.56 4.58
N TYR A 249 -9.35 5.06 3.80
CA TYR A 249 -9.13 5.44 2.41
C TYR A 249 -9.17 4.22 1.50
N ALA A 250 -9.77 4.40 0.33
CA ALA A 250 -9.74 3.42 -0.75
C ALA A 250 -9.73 4.09 -2.12
N SER A 251 -9.46 3.31 -3.16
CA SER A 251 -9.56 3.77 -4.54
C SER A 251 -9.75 2.61 -5.50
N THR A 252 -10.24 2.90 -6.69
CA THR A 252 -10.35 1.93 -7.79
C THR A 252 -9.02 1.75 -8.55
N SER A 253 -7.90 2.35 -8.09
CA SER A 253 -6.62 2.37 -8.83
C SER A 253 -6.06 0.99 -9.18
N LYS A 254 -6.41 -0.04 -8.44
CA LYS A 254 -5.98 -1.43 -8.70
C LYS A 254 -7.15 -2.35 -9.04
N ILE A 255 -8.37 -1.81 -9.10
CA ILE A 255 -9.59 -2.50 -9.51
C ILE A 255 -9.88 -2.21 -10.99
N THR A 256 -9.71 -0.94 -11.40
CA THR A 256 -9.98 -0.47 -12.76
C THR A 256 -8.72 0.16 -13.37
N ILE A 257 -8.81 1.36 -13.93
CA ILE A 257 -7.74 2.07 -14.62
C ILE A 257 -7.12 3.13 -13.68
N PRO A 258 -5.87 2.97 -13.22
CA PRO A 258 -5.27 3.91 -12.27
C PRO A 258 -5.16 5.35 -12.79
N GLY A 259 -4.98 5.52 -14.11
CA GLY A 259 -4.92 6.85 -14.75
C GLY A 259 -6.26 7.60 -14.78
N ALA A 260 -7.36 6.89 -14.55
CA ALA A 260 -8.73 7.43 -14.49
C ALA A 260 -9.51 6.82 -13.32
N GLY A 261 -8.85 6.55 -12.20
CA GLY A 261 -9.47 5.98 -11.02
C GLY A 261 -10.43 6.94 -10.30
N VAL A 262 -11.12 6.39 -9.31
CA VAL A 262 -11.94 7.14 -8.35
C VAL A 262 -11.47 6.76 -6.95
N ALA A 263 -11.34 7.75 -6.08
CA ALA A 263 -10.90 7.56 -4.70
C ALA A 263 -11.95 8.03 -3.71
N CYS A 264 -11.88 7.48 -2.50
CA CYS A 264 -12.74 7.89 -1.40
C CYS A 264 -11.95 7.98 -0.09
N PHE A 265 -12.51 8.70 0.85
CA PHE A 265 -12.29 8.46 2.27
C PHE A 265 -13.62 8.24 2.99
N ALA A 266 -13.56 7.52 4.10
CA ALA A 266 -14.68 7.35 5.01
C ALA A 266 -14.25 7.72 6.43
N CYS A 267 -15.17 8.33 7.19
CA CYS A 267 -14.93 8.79 8.56
C CYS A 267 -16.25 8.93 9.32
N SER A 268 -16.19 9.35 10.58
CA SER A 268 -17.38 9.69 11.36
C SER A 268 -18.20 10.80 10.69
N GLN A 269 -19.50 10.88 11.02
CA GLN A 269 -20.37 11.95 10.53
C GLN A 269 -19.84 13.34 10.93
N ALA A 270 -19.35 13.50 12.16
CA ALA A 270 -18.80 14.78 12.63
C ALA A 270 -17.55 15.21 11.83
N ASN A 271 -16.63 14.28 11.56
CA ASN A 271 -15.50 14.53 10.68
C ASN A 271 -15.94 14.82 9.23
N MET A 272 -16.94 14.11 8.72
CA MET A 272 -17.47 14.35 7.38
C MET A 272 -18.00 15.79 7.25
N GLU A 273 -18.82 16.23 8.19
CA GLU A 273 -19.36 17.60 8.20
C GLU A 273 -18.24 18.65 8.31
N TYR A 274 -17.23 18.38 9.14
CA TYR A 274 -16.06 19.25 9.25
C TYR A 274 -15.28 19.34 7.95
N MET A 275 -14.97 18.18 7.35
CA MET A 275 -14.20 18.12 6.10
C MET A 275 -14.94 18.73 4.92
N LEU A 276 -16.27 18.55 4.82
CA LEU A 276 -17.07 19.14 3.75
C LEU A 276 -17.04 20.68 3.80
N ARG A 277 -17.03 21.30 4.99
CA ARG A 277 -16.86 22.77 5.11
C ARG A 277 -15.51 23.25 4.58
N LEU A 278 -14.44 22.47 4.77
CA LEU A 278 -13.12 22.81 4.23
C LEU A 278 -13.03 22.57 2.72
N LEU A 279 -13.71 21.52 2.24
CA LEU A 279 -13.76 21.16 0.82
C LEU A 279 -14.60 22.16 0.02
N ASP A 280 -15.67 22.74 0.59
CA ASP A 280 -16.51 23.76 -0.04
C ASP A 280 -15.70 25.01 -0.46
N VAL A 281 -14.65 25.33 0.29
CA VAL A 281 -13.71 26.40 -0.08
C VAL A 281 -12.71 25.97 -1.16
N GLN A 282 -12.41 24.68 -1.25
CA GLN A 282 -11.36 24.14 -2.12
C GLN A 282 -11.87 23.80 -3.51
N VAL A 283 -13.10 23.28 -3.64
CA VAL A 283 -13.62 22.71 -4.88
C VAL A 283 -15.14 22.92 -4.97
N ILE A 284 -15.66 23.14 -6.18
CA ILE A 284 -17.09 23.20 -6.44
C ILE A 284 -17.66 21.77 -6.68
N SER A 285 -16.91 20.93 -7.36
CA SER A 285 -17.22 19.51 -7.58
C SER A 285 -16.00 18.75 -8.08
N TYR A 286 -16.01 17.45 -7.83
CA TYR A 286 -15.07 16.53 -8.46
C TYR A 286 -15.63 15.98 -9.78
N ASP A 287 -14.86 15.14 -10.50
CA ASP A 287 -15.27 14.52 -11.76
C ASP A 287 -16.36 13.48 -11.54
N LYS A 288 -17.63 13.95 -11.55
CA LYS A 288 -18.82 13.11 -11.35
C LYS A 288 -19.10 12.20 -12.53
N VAL A 289 -18.71 12.59 -13.75
CA VAL A 289 -18.85 11.75 -14.94
C VAL A 289 -17.99 10.50 -14.78
N ASN A 290 -16.77 10.65 -14.25
CA ASN A 290 -15.91 9.51 -13.96
C ASN A 290 -16.44 8.64 -12.81
N GLN A 291 -17.00 9.25 -11.75
CA GLN A 291 -17.67 8.51 -10.67
C GLN A 291 -18.82 7.65 -11.24
N LEU A 292 -19.71 8.26 -12.02
CA LEU A 292 -20.86 7.59 -12.61
C LEU A 292 -20.43 6.46 -13.57
N ARG A 293 -19.40 6.70 -14.38
CA ARG A 293 -18.81 5.68 -15.25
C ARG A 293 -18.36 4.44 -14.47
N HIS A 294 -17.69 4.65 -13.33
CA HIS A 294 -17.28 3.56 -12.44
C HIS A 294 -18.48 2.83 -11.83
N VAL A 295 -19.48 3.56 -11.36
CA VAL A 295 -20.71 2.95 -10.82
C VAL A 295 -21.43 2.10 -11.88
N ARG A 296 -21.59 2.60 -13.09
CA ARG A 296 -22.22 1.85 -14.19
C ARG A 296 -21.44 0.59 -14.56
N TYR A 297 -20.12 0.66 -14.53
CA TYR A 297 -19.25 -0.47 -14.85
C TYR A 297 -19.15 -1.50 -13.71
N LEU A 298 -18.93 -1.03 -12.49
CA LEU A 298 -18.71 -1.88 -11.31
C LEU A 298 -20.04 -2.38 -10.68
N LYS A 299 -21.12 -1.63 -10.84
CA LYS A 299 -22.50 -1.90 -10.36
C LYS A 299 -22.61 -1.99 -8.84
N ASP A 300 -22.12 -3.08 -8.24
CA ASP A 300 -22.22 -3.43 -6.84
C ASP A 300 -21.01 -4.24 -6.39
N LYS A 301 -20.93 -4.53 -5.09
CA LYS A 301 -19.85 -5.33 -4.49
C LYS A 301 -19.70 -6.72 -5.13
N ALA A 302 -20.80 -7.37 -5.50
CA ALA A 302 -20.74 -8.72 -6.08
C ALA A 302 -20.02 -8.70 -7.44
N HIS A 303 -20.36 -7.74 -8.31
CA HIS A 303 -19.68 -7.57 -9.59
C HIS A 303 -18.21 -7.16 -9.42
N VAL A 304 -17.88 -6.32 -8.42
CA VAL A 304 -16.48 -6.01 -8.09
C VAL A 304 -15.74 -7.27 -7.69
N LEU A 305 -16.29 -8.11 -6.83
CA LEU A 305 -15.64 -9.35 -6.41
C LEU A 305 -15.46 -10.34 -7.57
N ASP A 306 -16.42 -10.44 -8.49
CA ASP A 306 -16.28 -11.29 -9.68
C ASP A 306 -15.20 -10.75 -10.65
N LEU A 307 -15.10 -9.44 -10.82
CA LEU A 307 -14.00 -8.81 -11.54
C LEU A 307 -12.66 -9.11 -10.87
N MET A 308 -12.59 -9.00 -9.54
CA MET A 308 -11.36 -9.24 -8.79
C MET A 308 -10.90 -10.69 -8.83
N LYS A 309 -11.79 -11.68 -8.99
CA LYS A 309 -11.41 -13.08 -9.26
C LYS A 309 -10.62 -13.21 -10.57
N GLN A 310 -11.01 -12.47 -11.62
CA GLN A 310 -10.26 -12.47 -12.88
C GLN A 310 -8.88 -11.79 -12.74
N HIS A 311 -8.80 -10.70 -11.96
CA HIS A 311 -7.51 -10.10 -11.58
C HIS A 311 -6.64 -11.08 -10.78
N ALA A 312 -7.26 -11.85 -9.88
CA ALA A 312 -6.59 -12.83 -9.03
C ALA A 312 -5.90 -13.92 -9.85
N GLU A 313 -6.54 -14.45 -10.90
CA GLU A 313 -5.94 -15.44 -11.80
C GLU A 313 -4.66 -14.92 -12.47
N ILE A 314 -4.68 -13.65 -12.90
CA ILE A 314 -3.53 -12.98 -13.50
C ILE A 314 -2.41 -12.76 -12.48
N LEU A 315 -2.75 -12.30 -11.27
CA LEU A 315 -1.78 -12.00 -10.23
C LEU A 315 -1.15 -13.26 -9.65
N LYS A 316 -1.97 -14.29 -9.35
CA LYS A 316 -1.49 -15.54 -8.78
C LYS A 316 -0.34 -16.16 -9.57
N GLN A 317 -0.46 -16.24 -10.90
CA GLN A 317 0.62 -16.74 -11.76
C GLN A 317 1.94 -16.01 -11.55
N ARG A 318 1.89 -14.68 -11.34
CA ARG A 318 3.07 -13.85 -11.12
C ARG A 318 3.66 -14.04 -9.72
N PHE A 319 2.80 -14.16 -8.70
CA PHE A 319 3.25 -14.43 -7.35
C PHE A 319 3.86 -15.84 -7.24
N ASP A 320 3.30 -16.81 -7.95
CA ASP A 320 3.84 -18.18 -8.01
C ASP A 320 5.24 -18.19 -8.63
N VAL A 321 5.52 -17.38 -9.67
CA VAL A 321 6.88 -17.24 -10.23
C VAL A 321 7.85 -16.72 -9.16
N VAL A 322 7.51 -15.67 -8.44
CA VAL A 322 8.40 -15.10 -7.42
C VAL A 322 8.68 -16.12 -6.32
N THR A 323 7.63 -16.69 -5.75
CA THR A 323 7.77 -17.59 -4.60
C THR A 323 8.48 -18.89 -4.97
N SER A 324 8.14 -19.52 -6.11
CA SER A 324 8.79 -20.75 -6.56
C SER A 324 10.26 -20.54 -6.91
N THR A 325 10.62 -19.38 -7.51
CA THR A 325 12.03 -19.08 -7.81
C THR A 325 12.83 -18.87 -6.51
N LEU A 326 12.28 -18.13 -5.54
CA LEU A 326 12.93 -17.95 -4.23
C LEU A 326 13.11 -19.30 -3.50
N GLU A 327 12.09 -20.15 -3.53
CA GLU A 327 12.14 -21.48 -2.91
C GLU A 327 13.20 -22.38 -3.53
N LYS A 328 13.31 -22.35 -4.85
CA LYS A 328 14.29 -23.15 -5.59
C LYS A 328 15.71 -22.64 -5.39
N GLU A 329 15.92 -21.33 -5.53
CA GLU A 329 17.25 -20.73 -5.69
C GLU A 329 17.85 -20.20 -4.37
N ILE A 330 17.01 -19.74 -3.42
CA ILE A 330 17.45 -19.02 -2.22
C ILE A 330 17.20 -19.81 -0.94
N ALA A 331 16.07 -20.52 -0.83
CA ALA A 331 15.74 -21.28 0.38
C ALA A 331 16.83 -22.30 0.78
N PRO A 332 17.42 -23.09 -0.16
CA PRO A 332 18.46 -24.05 0.21
C PRO A 332 19.73 -23.43 0.80
N LEU A 333 19.97 -22.14 0.49
CA LEU A 333 21.16 -21.41 0.92
C LEU A 333 20.92 -20.62 2.23
N GLY A 334 19.66 -20.46 2.65
CA GLY A 334 19.31 -19.68 3.85
C GLY A 334 19.69 -18.19 3.78
N LEU A 335 19.77 -17.61 2.57
CA LEU A 335 20.21 -16.22 2.35
C LEU A 335 19.13 -15.18 2.59
N ALA A 336 17.87 -15.59 2.60
CA ALA A 336 16.73 -14.72 2.85
C ALA A 336 15.52 -15.49 3.38
N THR A 337 14.58 -14.73 3.93
CA THR A 337 13.21 -15.15 4.25
C THR A 337 12.21 -14.26 3.53
N TRP A 338 11.01 -14.74 3.28
CA TRP A 338 9.95 -13.96 2.63
C TRP A 338 8.58 -14.39 3.10
N ASN A 339 7.63 -13.47 2.97
CA ASN A 339 6.22 -13.76 3.21
C ASN A 339 5.57 -14.34 1.95
N ARG A 340 4.57 -15.21 2.15
CA ARG A 340 3.69 -15.71 1.08
C ARG A 340 2.32 -15.05 1.21
N PRO A 341 2.14 -13.88 0.60
CA PRO A 341 0.87 -13.16 0.70
C PRO A 341 -0.23 -13.92 -0.06
N LYS A 342 -1.47 -13.81 0.43
CA LYS A 342 -2.67 -14.34 -0.24
C LYS A 342 -3.45 -13.27 -1.01
N GLY A 343 -2.90 -12.08 -1.08
CA GLY A 343 -3.49 -10.92 -1.75
C GLY A 343 -2.50 -9.76 -1.82
N GLY A 344 -2.95 -8.64 -2.36
CA GLY A 344 -2.13 -7.44 -2.52
C GLY A 344 -1.25 -7.45 -3.77
N TYR A 345 -0.14 -6.71 -3.73
CA TYR A 345 0.67 -6.40 -4.92
C TYR A 345 2.17 -6.59 -4.73
N PHE A 346 2.62 -7.10 -3.58
CA PHE A 346 4.04 -7.16 -3.24
C PHE A 346 4.44 -8.45 -2.54
N VAL A 347 5.71 -8.82 -2.71
CA VAL A 347 6.39 -9.82 -1.88
C VAL A 347 7.52 -9.10 -1.15
N SER A 348 7.55 -9.24 0.17
CA SER A 348 8.62 -8.73 1.03
C SER A 348 9.66 -9.80 1.25
N VAL A 349 10.91 -9.50 0.94
CA VAL A 349 12.06 -10.38 1.12
C VAL A 349 13.00 -9.74 2.14
N ASN A 350 13.32 -10.45 3.19
CA ASN A 350 14.33 -10.06 4.17
C ASN A 350 15.58 -10.92 3.97
N THR A 351 16.63 -10.32 3.42
CA THR A 351 17.94 -10.92 3.24
C THR A 351 18.67 -11.06 4.58
N LEU A 352 19.83 -11.69 4.59
CA LEU A 352 20.78 -11.52 5.69
C LEU A 352 21.12 -10.01 5.84
N PRO A 353 21.40 -9.52 7.06
CA PRO A 353 21.71 -8.11 7.29
C PRO A 353 22.87 -7.60 6.43
N GLY A 354 22.72 -6.38 5.90
CA GLY A 354 23.73 -5.69 5.09
C GLY A 354 23.74 -6.04 3.61
N LEU A 355 22.77 -6.83 3.12
CA LEU A 355 22.78 -7.31 1.71
C LEU A 355 21.83 -6.53 0.80
N ALA A 356 20.80 -5.84 1.31
CA ALA A 356 19.75 -5.29 0.46
C ALA A 356 20.28 -4.23 -0.52
N LYS A 357 21.06 -3.28 -0.08
CA LYS A 357 21.63 -2.23 -0.95
C LYS A 357 22.51 -2.82 -2.04
N ARG A 358 23.41 -3.75 -1.67
CA ARG A 358 24.31 -4.39 -2.62
C ARG A 358 23.55 -5.21 -3.66
N THR A 359 22.57 -6.00 -3.22
CA THR A 359 21.73 -6.79 -4.12
C THR A 359 21.00 -5.90 -5.13
N ILE A 360 20.37 -4.81 -4.69
CA ILE A 360 19.65 -3.88 -5.59
C ILE A 360 20.61 -3.15 -6.55
N GLU A 361 21.81 -2.82 -6.11
CA GLU A 361 22.82 -2.24 -6.97
C GLU A 361 23.22 -3.21 -8.10
N LEU A 362 23.51 -4.47 -7.76
CA LEU A 362 23.82 -5.51 -8.73
C LEU A 362 22.66 -5.74 -9.71
N CYS A 363 21.40 -5.82 -9.21
CA CYS A 363 20.23 -5.94 -10.06
C CYS A 363 20.14 -4.79 -11.09
N ARG A 364 20.37 -3.54 -10.65
CA ARG A 364 20.35 -2.38 -11.53
C ARG A 364 21.43 -2.44 -12.60
N GLN A 365 22.63 -2.89 -12.26
CA GLN A 365 23.74 -3.07 -13.21
C GLN A 365 23.44 -4.16 -14.24
N ALA A 366 22.76 -5.23 -13.84
CA ALA A 366 22.29 -6.31 -14.70
C ALA A 366 20.98 -5.97 -15.46
N GLY A 367 20.48 -4.72 -15.37
CA GLY A 367 19.32 -4.24 -16.12
C GLY A 367 17.97 -4.53 -15.50
N VAL A 368 17.91 -4.86 -14.21
CA VAL A 368 16.66 -5.05 -13.45
C VAL A 368 16.45 -3.88 -12.49
N ILE A 369 15.40 -3.08 -12.73
CA ILE A 369 15.03 -1.95 -11.88
C ILE A 369 14.13 -2.44 -10.75
N MET A 370 14.54 -2.18 -9.52
CA MET A 370 13.79 -2.46 -8.30
C MET A 370 13.52 -1.20 -7.47
N THR A 371 12.67 -1.29 -6.47
CA THR A 371 12.55 -0.25 -5.45
C THR A 371 13.88 -0.12 -4.70
N ASN A 372 14.30 1.11 -4.41
CA ASN A 372 15.55 1.34 -3.69
C ASN A 372 15.52 0.67 -2.31
N ALA A 373 16.63 0.10 -1.88
CA ALA A 373 16.80 -0.42 -0.53
C ALA A 373 16.52 0.68 0.50
N GLY A 374 15.89 0.30 1.61
CA GLY A 374 15.48 1.23 2.65
C GLY A 374 14.18 2.01 2.38
N ALA A 375 13.66 2.03 1.13
CA ALA A 375 12.46 2.81 0.79
C ALA A 375 11.22 2.41 1.63
N THR A 376 11.17 1.18 2.13
CA THR A 376 10.09 0.66 2.98
C THR A 376 10.20 1.11 4.45
N PHE A 377 11.14 1.98 4.77
CA PHE A 377 11.36 2.54 6.11
C PHE A 377 11.34 4.07 6.10
N PRO A 378 10.99 4.72 7.23
CA PRO A 378 11.10 6.16 7.38
C PRO A 378 12.48 6.68 6.98
N TYR A 379 12.53 7.85 6.35
CA TYR A 379 13.74 8.49 5.84
C TYR A 379 14.55 7.66 4.82
N GLY A 380 13.99 6.54 4.33
CA GLY A 380 14.68 5.62 3.43
C GLY A 380 15.79 4.81 4.10
N ILE A 381 15.74 4.63 5.41
CA ILE A 381 16.79 3.97 6.21
C ILE A 381 16.25 2.69 6.83
N ASP A 382 16.60 1.54 6.23
CA ASP A 382 16.45 0.24 6.88
C ASP A 382 17.62 0.02 7.84
N PRO A 383 17.39 -0.08 9.16
CA PRO A 383 18.50 -0.21 10.13
C PRO A 383 19.35 -1.47 9.95
N LYS A 384 18.78 -2.51 9.34
CA LYS A 384 19.46 -3.79 9.11
C LYS A 384 19.95 -3.96 7.67
N ASP A 385 19.57 -3.04 6.76
CA ASP A 385 19.85 -3.15 5.32
C ASP A 385 19.51 -4.54 4.77
N GLN A 386 18.28 -5.00 5.01
CA GLN A 386 17.84 -6.36 4.69
C GLN A 386 16.55 -6.45 3.89
N ASN A 387 15.66 -5.43 3.97
CA ASN A 387 14.34 -5.52 3.35
C ASN A 387 14.36 -5.11 1.88
N ILE A 388 13.82 -5.97 1.03
CA ILE A 388 13.65 -5.76 -0.40
C ILE A 388 12.20 -6.00 -0.78
N ARG A 389 11.58 -5.03 -1.44
CA ARG A 389 10.23 -5.13 -1.97
C ARG A 389 10.22 -5.55 -3.43
N ILE A 390 9.59 -6.66 -3.75
CA ILE A 390 9.35 -7.15 -5.11
C ILE A 390 7.93 -6.83 -5.53
N ALA A 391 7.76 -6.23 -6.73
CA ALA A 391 6.46 -5.90 -7.31
C ALA A 391 6.23 -6.75 -8.59
N PRO A 392 5.55 -7.90 -8.49
CA PRO A 392 5.40 -8.84 -9.61
C PRO A 392 4.30 -8.48 -10.60
N SER A 393 3.44 -7.51 -10.28
CA SER A 393 2.18 -7.28 -10.99
C SER A 393 2.33 -6.69 -12.41
N TYR A 394 3.40 -5.95 -12.68
CA TYR A 394 3.57 -5.20 -13.92
C TYR A 394 4.20 -5.99 -15.08
N PRO A 395 5.34 -6.70 -14.91
CA PRO A 395 5.97 -7.43 -16.01
C PRO A 395 5.12 -8.61 -16.49
N SER A 396 5.36 -9.07 -17.72
CA SER A 396 4.84 -10.35 -18.18
C SER A 396 5.45 -11.50 -17.36
N VAL A 397 4.83 -12.68 -17.40
CA VAL A 397 5.34 -13.86 -16.67
C VAL A 397 6.78 -14.21 -17.09
N SER A 398 7.09 -14.11 -18.39
CA SER A 398 8.45 -14.41 -18.90
C SER A 398 9.48 -13.36 -18.48
N GLU A 399 9.13 -12.07 -18.54
CA GLU A 399 10.01 -10.98 -18.05
C GLU A 399 10.21 -11.10 -16.53
N LEU A 400 9.17 -11.47 -15.79
CA LEU A 400 9.25 -11.66 -14.35
C LEU A 400 10.16 -12.82 -13.98
N GLN A 401 10.08 -13.95 -14.71
CA GLN A 401 10.99 -15.09 -14.50
C GLN A 401 12.44 -14.68 -14.68
N GLN A 402 12.76 -14.01 -15.79
CA GLN A 402 14.13 -13.50 -16.03
C GLN A 402 14.58 -12.52 -14.92
N ALA A 403 13.70 -11.62 -14.51
CA ALA A 403 14.02 -10.65 -13.46
C ALA A 403 14.27 -11.34 -12.11
N MET A 404 13.54 -12.41 -11.81
CA MET A 404 13.74 -13.21 -10.58
C MET A 404 15.02 -14.04 -10.64
N ASP A 405 15.37 -14.60 -11.80
CA ASP A 405 16.63 -15.33 -11.98
C ASP A 405 17.83 -14.38 -11.76
N VAL A 406 17.79 -13.17 -12.35
CA VAL A 406 18.78 -12.11 -12.10
C VAL A 406 18.83 -11.72 -10.63
N PHE A 407 17.67 -11.50 -10.00
CA PHE A 407 17.59 -11.15 -8.59
C PHE A 407 18.25 -12.20 -7.69
N CYS A 408 17.96 -13.47 -7.92
CA CYS A 408 18.55 -14.56 -7.13
C CYS A 408 20.06 -14.67 -7.34
N CYS A 409 20.56 -14.52 -8.57
CA CYS A 409 21.98 -14.43 -8.87
C CYS A 409 22.65 -13.26 -8.13
N CYS A 410 22.05 -12.04 -8.19
CA CYS A 410 22.56 -10.85 -7.52
C CYS A 410 22.61 -11.01 -6.00
N LEU A 411 21.58 -11.62 -5.40
CA LEU A 411 21.55 -11.91 -3.95
C LEU A 411 22.65 -12.90 -3.56
N LYS A 412 22.85 -13.96 -4.34
CA LYS A 412 23.95 -14.91 -4.15
C LYS A 412 25.32 -14.19 -4.21
N CYS A 413 25.54 -13.37 -5.24
CA CYS A 413 26.76 -12.57 -5.37
C CYS A 413 26.99 -11.69 -4.14
N ALA A 414 26.01 -10.91 -3.74
CA ALA A 414 26.13 -10.01 -2.57
C ALA A 414 26.43 -10.80 -1.27
N ALA A 415 25.78 -11.95 -1.08
CA ALA A 415 25.98 -12.78 0.10
C ALA A 415 27.36 -13.41 0.14
N PHE A 416 27.82 -14.02 -0.96
CA PHE A 416 29.13 -14.65 -1.02
C PHE A 416 30.28 -13.64 -1.00
N GLU A 417 30.11 -12.44 -1.58
CA GLU A 417 31.05 -11.34 -1.43
C GLU A 417 31.22 -10.96 0.06
N GLN A 418 30.11 -10.81 0.80
CA GLN A 418 30.14 -10.47 2.22
C GLN A 418 30.77 -11.59 3.07
N MET A 419 30.43 -12.87 2.79
CA MET A 419 31.00 -14.01 3.51
C MET A 419 32.50 -14.15 3.28
N SER A 420 32.98 -13.90 2.05
CA SER A 420 34.40 -13.98 1.72
C SER A 420 35.24 -12.88 2.38
N GLN A 421 34.64 -11.71 2.66
CA GLN A 421 35.31 -10.62 3.36
C GLN A 421 35.42 -10.84 4.88
N ASN A 422 34.55 -11.70 5.42
CA ASN A 422 34.50 -12.03 6.85
C ASN A 422 35.22 -13.34 7.20
N SER A 423 35.76 -14.04 6.21
CA SER A 423 36.56 -15.29 6.35
C SER A 423 38.05 -15.01 6.32
#